data_574eb90b9e9dcb311f6fffb302a2c537
#
_entry.id   574eb90b9e9dcb311f6fffb302a2c537
#
_cell.length_a   1.000
_cell.length_b   1.000
_cell.length_c   1.000
_cell.angle_alpha   90.00
_cell.angle_beta   90.00
_cell.angle_gamma   90.00
#
_symmetry.space_group_name_H-M   'P 1'
#
loop_
_entity.id
_entity.type
_entity.pdbx_description
1 polymer ?
#
loop_
_entity_poly.entity_id
_entity_poly.type
_entity_poly.pdbx_seq_one_letter_code
_entity_poly.pdbx_strand_id
1 'polypeptide(L)'
;MDNEINKDPTQGRVCKSCLIWKDKTKFHKHSKCRGGLNTVCKDCRKPLSKKNWINTKYVDKILSRSKSRAVLKGREFSIDEEDIFIPEVCPVFGVPLIPNTDYAPSLDRIDSSKGYVKGNVQIISKRANLLKNNATIDELEKLVKFLKQI
;
A
#
# COMPACT_ATOMS: atom_id res chain seq x y z
N MET A 1 3.93 46.26 -0.77
CA MET A 1 5.16 46.12 -1.60
C MET A 1 5.27 44.67 -1.94
N ASP A 2 4.60 44.25 -3.01
CA ASP A 2 4.55 42.90 -3.50
C ASP A 2 5.89 42.58 -4.14
N ASN A 3 6.63 41.69 -3.48
CA ASN A 3 7.89 41.18 -4.00
C ASN A 3 7.55 40.18 -5.12
N GLU A 4 7.37 40.67 -6.35
CA GLU A 4 7.32 39.87 -7.56
C GLU A 4 8.65 39.11 -7.70
N ILE A 5 8.70 37.89 -7.16
CA ILE A 5 9.79 36.97 -7.41
C ILE A 5 9.81 36.71 -8.91
N ASN A 6 10.81 37.24 -9.59
CA ASN A 6 11.07 37.04 -11.01
C ASN A 6 11.12 35.52 -11.28
N LYS A 7 10.02 34.99 -11.80
CA LYS A 7 9.82 33.53 -12.03
C LYS A 7 10.43 33.13 -13.36
N ASP A 8 11.73 33.37 -13.54
CA ASP A 8 12.46 32.92 -14.73
C ASP A 8 12.33 31.40 -14.89
N PRO A 9 11.67 30.94 -15.97
CA PRO A 9 11.45 29.52 -16.21
C PRO A 9 12.74 28.73 -16.49
N THR A 10 13.86 29.41 -16.73
CA THR A 10 15.18 28.78 -16.89
C THR A 10 15.84 28.46 -15.53
N GLN A 11 15.43 29.15 -14.47
CA GLN A 11 16.00 29.04 -13.14
C GLN A 11 15.16 28.13 -12.20
N GLY A 12 13.94 27.77 -12.59
CA GLY A 12 13.09 26.92 -11.75
C GLY A 12 11.73 26.66 -12.39
N ARG A 13 10.81 26.12 -11.59
CA ARG A 13 9.43 25.87 -12.00
C ARG A 13 8.47 25.71 -10.80
N VAL A 14 7.18 25.79 -11.06
CA VAL A 14 6.15 25.46 -10.10
C VAL A 14 6.07 23.93 -9.94
N CYS A 15 6.16 23.44 -8.72
CA CYS A 15 5.97 22.03 -8.40
C CYS A 15 4.49 21.63 -8.58
N LYS A 16 4.19 20.58 -9.34
CA LYS A 16 2.81 20.11 -9.55
C LYS A 16 2.12 19.56 -8.29
N SER A 17 2.89 19.19 -7.27
CA SER A 17 2.35 18.61 -6.03
C SER A 17 2.06 19.66 -4.95
N CYS A 18 3.01 20.56 -4.64
CA CYS A 18 2.80 21.60 -3.61
C CYS A 18 2.41 22.98 -4.17
N LEU A 19 2.34 23.13 -5.51
CA LEU A 19 1.98 24.36 -6.22
C LEU A 19 2.88 25.58 -5.91
N ILE A 20 4.06 25.34 -5.32
CA ILE A 20 5.03 26.37 -4.97
C ILE A 20 6.11 26.43 -6.07
N TRP A 21 6.45 27.67 -6.50
CA TRP A 21 7.62 27.88 -7.36
C TRP A 21 8.91 27.55 -6.59
N LYS A 22 9.80 26.78 -7.21
CA LYS A 22 11.08 26.39 -6.61
C LYS A 22 12.19 26.44 -7.66
N ASP A 23 13.38 26.77 -7.21
CA ASP A 23 14.60 26.75 -8.01
C ASP A 23 14.88 25.36 -8.62
N LYS A 24 15.57 25.34 -9.77
CA LYS A 24 15.91 24.11 -10.51
C LYS A 24 16.67 23.07 -9.67
N THR A 25 17.45 23.49 -8.69
CA THR A 25 18.17 22.57 -7.77
C THR A 25 17.24 21.74 -6.92
N LYS A 26 15.99 22.18 -6.72
CA LYS A 26 14.95 21.46 -5.98
C LYS A 26 14.23 20.39 -6.80
N PHE A 27 14.63 20.18 -8.05
CA PHE A 27 14.08 19.14 -8.91
C PHE A 27 15.16 18.14 -9.35
N HIS A 28 14.75 16.90 -9.63
CA HIS A 28 15.64 15.96 -10.31
C HIS A 28 15.65 16.22 -11.82
N LYS A 29 16.78 15.99 -12.48
CA LYS A 29 16.88 16.00 -13.94
C LYS A 29 16.00 14.89 -14.53
N HIS A 30 15.35 15.17 -15.66
CA HIS A 30 14.50 14.21 -16.36
C HIS A 30 14.43 14.52 -17.85
N SER A 31 15.13 13.75 -18.66
CA SER A 31 15.32 14.01 -20.11
C SER A 31 14.02 14.10 -20.92
N LYS A 32 12.98 13.35 -20.51
CA LYS A 32 11.68 13.33 -21.20
C LYS A 32 10.72 14.45 -20.76
N CYS A 33 11.07 15.24 -19.76
CA CYS A 33 10.23 16.35 -19.31
C CYS A 33 10.67 17.66 -19.98
N ARG A 34 9.68 18.48 -20.40
CA ARG A 34 9.94 19.81 -20.94
C ARG A 34 10.78 20.64 -19.94
N GLY A 35 11.90 21.19 -20.41
CA GLY A 35 12.88 21.89 -19.55
C GLY A 35 13.84 20.99 -18.78
N GLY A 36 13.90 19.69 -19.08
CA GLY A 36 14.90 18.75 -18.51
C GLY A 36 14.77 18.49 -17.00
N LEU A 37 13.69 18.95 -16.36
CA LEU A 37 13.46 18.81 -14.92
C LEU A 37 12.15 18.06 -14.64
N ASN A 38 12.15 17.26 -13.58
CA ASN A 38 10.94 16.60 -13.09
C ASN A 38 9.84 17.61 -12.72
N THR A 39 8.58 17.22 -12.85
CA THR A 39 7.43 18.11 -12.57
C THR A 39 7.12 18.24 -11.08
N VAL A 40 7.65 17.35 -10.24
CA VAL A 40 7.47 17.32 -8.79
C VAL A 40 8.81 17.57 -8.12
N CYS A 41 8.86 18.48 -7.14
CA CYS A 41 10.10 18.81 -6.42
C CYS A 41 10.60 17.64 -5.56
N LYS A 42 11.89 17.68 -5.21
CA LYS A 42 12.57 16.65 -4.41
C LYS A 42 11.86 16.39 -3.08
N ASP A 43 11.35 17.44 -2.43
CA ASP A 43 10.71 17.33 -1.11
C ASP A 43 9.36 16.60 -1.22
N CYS A 44 8.54 16.94 -2.21
CA CYS A 44 7.26 16.26 -2.47
C CYS A 44 7.45 14.84 -3.04
N ARG A 45 8.53 14.62 -3.81
CA ARG A 45 8.81 13.31 -4.41
C ARG A 45 9.33 12.28 -3.41
N LYS A 46 10.09 12.70 -2.39
CA LYS A 46 10.62 11.77 -1.37
C LYS A 46 9.55 10.93 -0.68
N PRO A 47 8.44 11.52 -0.17
CA PRO A 47 7.37 10.73 0.42
C PRO A 47 6.67 9.80 -0.57
N LEU A 48 6.39 10.32 -1.80
CA LEU A 48 5.73 9.55 -2.85
C LEU A 48 6.58 8.36 -3.33
N SER A 49 7.87 8.58 -3.59
CA SER A 49 8.77 7.52 -4.05
C SER A 49 9.00 6.46 -2.98
N LYS A 50 9.10 6.87 -1.69
CA LYS A 50 9.24 5.95 -0.57
C LYS A 50 7.98 5.11 -0.36
N LYS A 51 6.79 5.73 -0.46
CA LYS A 51 5.50 5.04 -0.34
C LYS A 51 5.32 4.01 -1.47
N ASN A 52 5.57 4.41 -2.72
CA ASN A 52 5.46 3.51 -3.87
C ASN A 52 6.49 2.36 -3.81
N TRP A 53 7.73 2.64 -3.46
CA TRP A 53 8.77 1.62 -3.33
C TRP A 53 8.47 0.62 -2.20
N ILE A 54 7.96 1.10 -1.05
CA ILE A 54 7.54 0.23 0.05
C ILE A 54 6.38 -0.65 -0.40
N ASN A 55 5.38 -0.08 -1.09
CA ASN A 55 4.22 -0.82 -1.55
C ASN A 55 4.61 -1.90 -2.56
N THR A 56 5.42 -1.60 -3.59
CA THR A 56 5.85 -2.58 -4.58
C THR A 56 6.61 -3.74 -3.93
N LYS A 57 7.66 -3.47 -3.15
CA LYS A 57 8.39 -4.54 -2.45
C LYS A 57 7.52 -5.33 -1.45
N TYR A 58 6.50 -4.68 -0.90
CA TYR A 58 5.59 -5.35 0.03
C TYR A 58 4.61 -6.28 -0.71
N VAL A 59 4.12 -5.87 -1.87
CA VAL A 59 3.27 -6.70 -2.76
C VAL A 59 4.05 -7.94 -3.20
N ASP A 60 5.28 -7.80 -3.71
CA ASP A 60 6.15 -8.92 -4.09
C ASP A 60 6.31 -9.93 -2.95
N LYS A 61 6.59 -9.41 -1.74
CA LYS A 61 6.76 -10.24 -0.55
C LYS A 61 5.48 -10.97 -0.14
N ILE A 62 4.33 -10.29 -0.22
CA ILE A 62 3.01 -10.87 0.05
C ILE A 62 2.71 -11.98 -0.94
N LEU A 63 2.88 -11.73 -2.25
CA LEU A 63 2.65 -12.70 -3.32
C LEU A 63 3.54 -13.93 -3.17
N SER A 64 4.85 -13.73 -3.02
CA SER A 64 5.80 -14.81 -2.85
C SER A 64 5.45 -15.73 -1.66
N ARG A 65 5.16 -15.13 -0.51
CA ARG A 65 4.76 -15.88 0.69
C ARG A 65 3.43 -16.63 0.53
N SER A 66 2.46 -15.99 -0.13
CA SER A 66 1.14 -16.59 -0.35
C SER A 66 1.21 -17.72 -1.36
N LYS A 67 2.02 -17.58 -2.42
CA LYS A 67 2.31 -18.64 -3.39
C LYS A 67 2.95 -19.85 -2.72
N SER A 68 3.97 -19.64 -1.90
CA SER A 68 4.62 -20.73 -1.15
C SER A 68 3.61 -21.46 -0.23
N ARG A 69 2.73 -20.71 0.47
CA ARG A 69 1.67 -21.31 1.30
C ARG A 69 0.63 -22.06 0.48
N ALA A 70 0.28 -21.56 -0.70
CA ALA A 70 -0.65 -22.21 -1.60
C ALA A 70 -0.10 -23.57 -2.07
N VAL A 71 1.14 -23.60 -2.51
CA VAL A 71 1.84 -24.85 -2.90
C VAL A 71 1.86 -25.85 -1.74
N LEU A 72 2.30 -25.43 -0.55
CA LEU A 72 2.36 -26.32 0.63
C LEU A 72 1.00 -26.89 1.05
N LYS A 73 -0.09 -26.19 0.74
CA LYS A 73 -1.46 -26.60 1.12
C LYS A 73 -2.26 -27.17 -0.06
N GLY A 74 -1.65 -27.37 -1.23
CA GLY A 74 -2.34 -27.85 -2.43
C GLY A 74 -3.48 -26.94 -2.90
N ARG A 75 -3.33 -25.62 -2.75
CA ARG A 75 -4.36 -24.63 -3.10
C ARG A 75 -4.04 -23.93 -4.40
N GLU A 76 -5.08 -23.57 -5.13
CA GLU A 76 -4.95 -22.77 -6.33
C GLU A 76 -4.33 -21.39 -6.04
N PHE A 77 -3.50 -20.91 -6.97
CA PHE A 77 -2.89 -19.58 -6.93
C PHE A 77 -2.89 -18.98 -8.33
N SER A 78 -3.82 -18.06 -8.60
CA SER A 78 -4.03 -17.43 -9.92
C SER A 78 -4.18 -15.90 -9.82
N ILE A 79 -3.47 -15.28 -8.87
CA ILE A 79 -3.41 -13.82 -8.70
C ILE A 79 -2.02 -13.27 -9.04
N ASP A 80 -1.98 -12.00 -9.42
CA ASP A 80 -0.77 -11.23 -9.70
C ASP A 80 -0.73 -9.90 -8.92
N GLU A 81 0.22 -9.03 -9.24
CA GLU A 81 0.40 -7.74 -8.56
C GLU A 81 -0.79 -6.79 -8.74
N GLU A 82 -1.47 -6.87 -9.89
CA GLU A 82 -2.61 -6.00 -10.22
C GLU A 82 -3.85 -6.34 -9.38
N ASP A 83 -3.93 -7.57 -8.88
CA ASP A 83 -5.03 -8.03 -8.03
C ASP A 83 -4.87 -7.60 -6.55
N ILE A 84 -3.73 -6.96 -6.20
CA ILE A 84 -3.42 -6.58 -4.81
C ILE A 84 -3.46 -5.07 -4.62
N PHE A 85 -4.47 -4.60 -3.92
CA PHE A 85 -4.55 -3.24 -3.45
C PHE A 85 -4.28 -3.17 -1.94
N ILE A 86 -3.25 -2.41 -1.52
CA ILE A 86 -2.94 -2.19 -0.10
C ILE A 86 -3.60 -0.88 0.34
N PRO A 87 -4.69 -0.94 1.14
CA PRO A 87 -5.34 0.26 1.65
C PRO A 87 -4.47 0.97 2.70
N GLU A 88 -4.74 2.24 2.99
CA GLU A 88 -4.01 2.99 4.03
C GLU A 88 -4.35 2.48 5.44
N VAL A 89 -5.58 2.05 5.64
CA VAL A 89 -6.08 1.54 6.91
C VAL A 89 -6.63 0.12 6.76
N CYS A 90 -6.53 -0.66 7.82
CA CYS A 90 -7.11 -1.99 7.88
C CYS A 90 -8.65 -1.90 7.86
N PRO A 91 -9.35 -2.53 6.91
CA PRO A 91 -10.81 -2.46 6.83
C PRO A 91 -11.52 -3.11 8.02
N VAL A 92 -10.83 -3.99 8.78
CA VAL A 92 -11.41 -4.65 9.95
C VAL A 92 -11.32 -3.78 11.20
N PHE A 93 -10.18 -3.13 11.43
CA PHE A 93 -9.92 -2.40 12.68
C PHE A 93 -9.88 -0.88 12.53
N GLY A 94 -9.91 -0.35 11.30
CA GLY A 94 -9.80 1.10 11.04
C GLY A 94 -8.43 1.71 11.40
N VAL A 95 -7.41 0.88 11.64
CA VAL A 95 -6.07 1.34 12.01
C VAL A 95 -5.12 1.36 10.81
N PRO A 96 -4.10 2.25 10.78
CA PRO A 96 -3.12 2.28 9.70
C PRO A 96 -2.40 0.95 9.51
N LEU A 97 -2.19 0.55 8.26
CA LEU A 97 -1.39 -0.63 7.92
C LEU A 97 0.10 -0.26 7.91
N ILE A 98 0.84 -0.72 8.90
CA ILE A 98 2.24 -0.37 9.12
C ILE A 98 3.12 -1.61 8.95
N PRO A 99 4.04 -1.64 7.94
CA PRO A 99 4.98 -2.74 7.73
C PRO A 99 5.79 -3.10 8.99
N ASN A 100 6.04 -4.41 9.17
CA ASN A 100 6.83 -4.98 10.27
C ASN A 100 6.24 -4.81 11.69
N THR A 101 4.93 -4.56 11.77
CA THR A 101 4.15 -4.56 13.03
C THR A 101 3.08 -5.64 12.97
N ASP A 102 2.30 -5.79 14.05
CA ASP A 102 1.10 -6.66 14.05
C ASP A 102 0.00 -6.15 13.12
N TYR A 103 0.04 -4.86 12.78
CA TYR A 103 -0.85 -4.23 11.80
C TYR A 103 -0.25 -4.17 10.39
N ALA A 104 0.78 -4.98 10.10
CA ALA A 104 1.33 -5.09 8.75
C ALA A 104 0.29 -5.58 7.74
N PRO A 105 0.33 -5.10 6.48
CA PRO A 105 -0.52 -5.63 5.41
C PRO A 105 -0.36 -7.14 5.27
N SER A 106 -1.45 -7.87 5.20
CA SER A 106 -1.49 -9.33 5.05
C SER A 106 -2.56 -9.73 4.05
N LEU A 107 -2.21 -10.60 3.10
CA LEU A 107 -3.16 -11.15 2.16
C LEU A 107 -4.04 -12.18 2.86
N ASP A 108 -5.31 -11.93 2.87
CA ASP A 108 -6.37 -12.81 3.37
C ASP A 108 -7.17 -13.38 2.20
N ARG A 109 -7.69 -14.58 2.36
CA ARG A 109 -8.69 -15.17 1.47
C ARG A 109 -10.07 -14.89 2.06
N ILE A 110 -10.96 -14.27 1.29
CA ILE A 110 -12.33 -13.95 1.73
C ILE A 110 -13.03 -15.25 2.14
N ASP A 111 -13.04 -16.21 1.24
CA ASP A 111 -13.49 -17.59 1.49
C ASP A 111 -12.27 -18.48 1.70
N SER A 112 -12.06 -18.98 2.91
CA SER A 112 -10.90 -19.79 3.28
C SER A 112 -10.92 -21.20 2.68
N SER A 113 -12.04 -21.68 2.13
CA SER A 113 -12.14 -22.95 1.41
C SER A 113 -11.51 -22.89 0.03
N LYS A 114 -11.51 -21.71 -0.61
CA LYS A 114 -10.93 -21.47 -1.95
C LYS A 114 -9.44 -21.11 -1.88
N GLY A 115 -8.79 -21.10 -3.04
CA GLY A 115 -7.41 -20.65 -3.21
C GLY A 115 -7.25 -19.12 -3.25
N TYR A 116 -6.05 -18.69 -3.62
CA TYR A 116 -5.72 -17.30 -3.92
C TYR A 116 -6.07 -17.01 -5.37
N VAL A 117 -7.36 -16.72 -5.61
CA VAL A 117 -7.91 -16.48 -6.95
C VAL A 117 -8.50 -15.08 -7.02
N LYS A 118 -8.65 -14.54 -8.24
CA LYS A 118 -9.24 -13.21 -8.46
C LYS A 118 -10.62 -13.12 -7.79
N GLY A 119 -10.87 -12.02 -7.09
CA GLY A 119 -12.11 -11.79 -6.33
C GLY A 119 -12.22 -12.52 -4.98
N ASN A 120 -11.27 -13.42 -4.64
CA ASN A 120 -11.25 -14.12 -3.35
C ASN A 120 -10.13 -13.64 -2.42
N VAL A 121 -9.48 -12.51 -2.73
CA VAL A 121 -8.38 -11.98 -1.92
C VAL A 121 -8.64 -10.55 -1.48
N GLN A 122 -8.14 -10.21 -0.31
CA GLN A 122 -8.18 -8.86 0.24
C GLN A 122 -6.96 -8.60 1.13
N ILE A 123 -6.62 -7.32 1.33
CA ILE A 123 -5.58 -6.93 2.28
C ILE A 123 -6.23 -6.46 3.59
N ILE A 124 -5.90 -7.14 4.65
CA ILE A 124 -6.23 -6.77 6.03
C ILE A 124 -4.95 -6.73 6.88
N SER A 125 -5.03 -6.30 8.14
CA SER A 125 -3.85 -6.37 9.02
C SER A 125 -3.49 -7.82 9.35
N LYS A 126 -2.20 -8.07 9.58
CA LYS A 126 -1.70 -9.38 10.06
C LYS A 126 -2.48 -9.83 11.31
N ARG A 127 -2.78 -8.90 12.22
CA ARG A 127 -3.55 -9.19 13.44
C ARG A 127 -4.97 -9.68 13.11
N ALA A 128 -5.69 -8.98 12.22
CA ALA A 128 -7.03 -9.38 11.81
C ALA A 128 -7.01 -10.75 11.11
N ASN A 129 -6.04 -10.96 10.20
CA ASN A 129 -5.89 -12.21 9.48
C ASN A 129 -5.55 -13.39 10.42
N LEU A 130 -4.76 -13.13 11.46
CA LEU A 130 -4.45 -14.15 12.48
C LEU A 130 -5.70 -14.52 13.31
N LEU A 131 -6.51 -13.54 13.69
CA LEU A 131 -7.74 -13.77 14.46
C LEU A 131 -8.81 -14.48 13.63
N LYS A 132 -8.98 -14.08 12.36
CA LYS A 132 -9.90 -14.74 11.42
C LYS A 132 -9.43 -16.18 11.11
N ASN A 133 -8.15 -16.35 10.79
CA ASN A 133 -7.53 -17.61 10.35
C ASN A 133 -8.41 -18.35 9.32
N ASN A 134 -8.90 -19.53 9.68
CA ASN A 134 -9.84 -20.35 8.90
C ASN A 134 -11.20 -20.51 9.61
N ALA A 135 -11.46 -19.73 10.65
CA ALA A 135 -12.70 -19.79 11.41
C ALA A 135 -13.90 -19.40 10.51
N THR A 136 -15.00 -20.09 10.72
CA THR A 136 -16.30 -19.73 10.15
C THR A 136 -16.91 -18.56 10.93
N ILE A 137 -17.90 -17.90 10.32
CA ILE A 137 -18.63 -16.82 11.00
C ILE A 137 -19.27 -17.33 12.29
N ASP A 138 -19.91 -18.50 12.23
CA ASP A 138 -20.56 -19.13 13.39
C ASP A 138 -19.57 -19.41 14.55
N GLU A 139 -18.36 -19.88 14.24
CA GLU A 139 -17.31 -20.08 15.26
C GLU A 139 -16.87 -18.76 15.88
N LEU A 140 -16.69 -17.70 15.07
CA LEU A 140 -16.31 -16.38 15.57
C LEU A 140 -17.42 -15.77 16.44
N GLU A 141 -18.69 -15.91 16.05
CA GLU A 141 -19.84 -15.44 16.84
C GLU A 141 -19.95 -16.15 18.18
N LYS A 142 -19.78 -17.48 18.21
CA LYS A 142 -19.74 -18.27 19.44
C LYS A 142 -18.60 -17.83 20.36
N LEU A 143 -17.41 -17.60 19.78
CA LEU A 143 -16.26 -17.10 20.54
C LEU A 143 -16.53 -15.71 21.14
N VAL A 144 -17.08 -14.78 20.34
CA VAL A 144 -17.46 -13.44 20.83
C VAL A 144 -18.50 -13.54 21.94
N LYS A 145 -19.52 -14.41 21.78
CA LYS A 145 -20.56 -14.61 22.80
C LYS A 145 -19.94 -15.11 24.11
N PHE A 146 -19.04 -16.07 24.04
CA PHE A 146 -18.33 -16.59 25.20
C PHE A 146 -17.52 -15.51 25.92
N LEU A 147 -16.71 -14.74 25.17
CA LEU A 147 -15.87 -13.67 25.72
C LEU A 147 -16.66 -12.52 26.38
N LYS A 148 -17.91 -12.29 25.95
CA LYS A 148 -18.79 -11.28 26.56
C LYS A 148 -19.44 -11.73 27.87
N GLN A 149 -19.30 -12.99 28.26
CA GLN A 149 -19.84 -13.56 29.50
C GLN A 149 -18.84 -13.53 30.66
N ILE A 150 -17.59 -13.15 30.37
CA ILE A 150 -16.50 -12.97 31.34
C ILE A 150 -16.45 -11.51 31.77
#